data_957645dcb9a8ca1538663ecb93b9463f
#
_entry.id   957645dcb9a8ca1538663ecb93b9463f
#
_cell.length_a   1.000
_cell.length_b   1.000
_cell.length_c   1.000
_cell.angle_alpha   90.00
_cell.angle_beta   90.00
_cell.angle_gamma   90.00
#
_symmetry.space_group_name_H-M   'P 1'
#
loop_
_entity.id
_entity.type
_entity.pdbx_description
1 polymer ?
#
loop_
_entity_poly.entity_id
_entity_poly.type
_entity_poly.pdbx_seq_one_letter_code
_entity_poly.pdbx_strand_id
1 'polypeptide(L)'
;TRNNEAVYKPEELDILRLGLDTDLYPNVDWMDMLLKDGAWSNRINLNMSGGGTTARYFVSASYVKEDGMYNTDESLKDDYNTNAAYHRWNYRLNTDIDITKTTLLKVGVAGFLSKRNSPGLGDGDVWGELFGYNPIKTPVMYSNGYIPAIGSGNKTNPWVAATQTGFNENWTNNIETNISLEQNFDFITKG
;
A
#
# COMPACT_ATOMS: atom_id res chain seq x y z
N THR A 1 13.26 -10.22 44.38
CA THR A 1 11.90 -10.10 44.92
C THR A 1 11.27 -8.86 44.32
N ARG A 2 10.44 -9.05 43.27
CA ARG A 2 9.57 -7.96 42.81
C ARG A 2 8.49 -7.78 43.87
N ASN A 3 8.41 -6.60 44.44
CA ASN A 3 7.25 -6.22 45.24
C ASN A 3 6.03 -6.34 44.36
N ASN A 4 5.06 -7.13 44.77
CA ASN A 4 3.76 -7.30 44.08
C ASN A 4 2.85 -6.08 44.32
N GLU A 5 3.38 -4.87 44.27
CA GLU A 5 2.56 -3.66 44.37
C GLU A 5 1.92 -3.39 43.00
N ALA A 6 0.64 -3.17 43.00
CA ALA A 6 -0.08 -2.79 41.79
C ALA A 6 0.46 -1.45 41.27
N VAL A 7 0.73 -1.36 39.98
CA VAL A 7 1.25 -0.14 39.36
C VAL A 7 0.24 1.00 39.44
N TYR A 8 -1.05 0.68 39.43
CA TYR A 8 -2.16 1.62 39.53
C TYR A 8 -3.01 1.34 40.75
N LYS A 9 -3.47 2.39 41.38
CA LYS A 9 -4.44 2.29 42.47
C LYS A 9 -5.83 1.96 41.95
N PRO A 10 -6.72 1.36 42.77
CA PRO A 10 -8.09 1.06 42.33
C PRO A 10 -8.84 2.27 41.80
N GLU A 11 -8.67 3.44 42.42
CA GLU A 11 -9.30 4.70 42.01
C GLU A 11 -8.82 5.16 40.63
N GLU A 12 -7.52 4.99 40.32
CA GLU A 12 -6.94 5.31 39.00
C GLU A 12 -7.49 4.39 37.92
N LEU A 13 -7.68 3.11 38.24
CA LEU A 13 -8.30 2.14 37.34
C LEU A 13 -9.76 2.47 37.05
N ASP A 14 -10.49 2.98 38.01
CA ASP A 14 -11.89 3.43 37.81
C ASP A 14 -11.94 4.70 36.96
N ILE A 15 -11.02 5.65 37.16
CA ILE A 15 -10.91 6.85 36.30
C ILE A 15 -10.61 6.44 34.86
N LEU A 16 -9.64 5.56 34.63
CA LEU A 16 -9.31 5.02 33.29
C LEU A 16 -10.49 4.30 32.64
N ARG A 17 -11.20 3.44 33.42
CA ARG A 17 -12.33 2.67 32.91
C ARG A 17 -13.53 3.53 32.55
N LEU A 18 -13.80 4.55 33.37
CA LEU A 18 -14.93 5.45 33.21
C LEU A 18 -14.65 6.64 32.28
N GLY A 19 -13.37 6.85 31.88
CA GLY A 19 -12.95 7.95 31.02
C GLY A 19 -13.22 9.33 31.65
N LEU A 20 -13.05 9.47 32.96
CA LEU A 20 -13.40 10.70 33.68
C LEU A 20 -12.43 11.85 33.42
N ASP A 21 -11.18 11.52 33.09
CA ASP A 21 -10.15 12.49 32.74
C ASP A 21 -9.23 11.86 31.67
N THR A 22 -9.54 12.16 30.41
CA THR A 22 -8.82 11.57 29.26
C THR A 22 -7.48 12.23 29.00
N ASP A 23 -7.19 13.38 29.57
CA ASP A 23 -5.90 14.06 29.43
C ASP A 23 -4.86 13.46 30.37
N LEU A 24 -5.23 13.20 31.65
CA LEU A 24 -4.33 12.64 32.64
C LEU A 24 -4.35 11.12 32.71
N TYR A 25 -5.49 10.51 32.41
CA TYR A 25 -5.71 9.07 32.42
C TYR A 25 -6.28 8.60 31.08
N PRO A 26 -5.52 8.72 29.99
CA PRO A 26 -5.98 8.26 28.68
C PRO A 26 -6.13 6.74 28.67
N ASN A 27 -7.06 6.27 27.85
CA ASN A 27 -7.23 4.85 27.55
C ASN A 27 -7.60 4.73 26.07
N VAL A 28 -6.57 4.77 25.22
CA VAL A 28 -6.73 4.86 23.76
C VAL A 28 -6.63 3.47 23.14
N ASP A 29 -7.65 3.05 22.40
CA ASP A 29 -7.54 1.95 21.47
C ASP A 29 -6.87 2.46 20.17
N TRP A 30 -5.55 2.31 20.11
CA TRP A 30 -4.76 2.76 18.98
C TRP A 30 -5.08 2.02 17.69
N MET A 31 -5.54 0.77 17.77
CA MET A 31 -5.92 0.00 16.59
C MET A 31 -7.20 0.54 15.97
N ASP A 32 -8.23 0.73 16.78
CA ASP A 32 -9.52 1.30 16.35
C ASP A 32 -9.36 2.75 15.85
N MET A 33 -8.49 3.52 16.51
CA MET A 33 -8.21 4.90 16.13
C MET A 33 -7.51 5.04 14.78
N LEU A 34 -6.54 4.16 14.50
CA LEU A 34 -5.68 4.27 13.32
C LEU A 34 -6.17 3.47 12.14
N LEU A 35 -6.90 2.41 12.35
CA LEU A 35 -7.27 1.49 11.28
C LEU A 35 -8.75 1.60 10.95
N LYS A 36 -9.04 1.46 9.68
CA LYS A 36 -10.39 1.28 9.17
C LYS A 36 -10.84 -0.16 9.41
N ASP A 37 -12.14 -0.39 9.52
CA ASP A 37 -12.72 -1.74 9.59
C ASP A 37 -12.45 -2.58 8.34
N GLY A 38 -12.13 -1.94 7.22
CA GLY A 38 -11.81 -2.60 5.97
C GLY A 38 -11.32 -1.63 4.91
N ALA A 39 -10.69 -2.19 3.88
CA ALA A 39 -10.25 -1.47 2.70
C ALA A 39 -10.72 -2.14 1.42
N TRP A 40 -11.00 -1.35 0.40
CA TRP A 40 -11.47 -1.84 -0.88
C TRP A 40 -10.29 -2.24 -1.78
N SER A 41 -10.43 -3.40 -2.43
CA SER A 41 -9.57 -3.82 -3.53
C SER A 41 -10.40 -4.00 -4.80
N ASN A 42 -9.99 -3.33 -5.86
CA ASN A 42 -10.65 -3.40 -7.16
C ASN A 42 -9.66 -3.91 -8.20
N ARG A 43 -10.13 -4.83 -9.06
CA ARG A 43 -9.35 -5.33 -10.19
C ARG A 43 -10.19 -5.36 -11.45
N ILE A 44 -9.64 -4.77 -12.51
CA ILE A 44 -10.24 -4.76 -13.84
C ILE A 44 -9.24 -5.43 -14.80
N ASN A 45 -9.73 -6.34 -15.64
CA ASN A 45 -8.92 -7.01 -16.65
C ASN A 45 -9.62 -6.90 -18.01
N LEU A 46 -8.85 -6.56 -19.02
CA LEU A 46 -9.29 -6.51 -20.42
C LEU A 46 -8.35 -7.35 -21.27
N ASN A 47 -8.90 -8.27 -22.04
CA ASN A 47 -8.14 -9.07 -22.99
C ASN A 47 -8.80 -8.98 -24.37
N MET A 48 -7.97 -8.84 -25.38
CA MET A 48 -8.41 -8.81 -26.78
C MET A 48 -7.43 -9.62 -27.61
N SER A 49 -7.95 -10.44 -28.50
CA SER A 49 -7.16 -11.18 -29.47
C SER A 49 -7.83 -11.15 -30.84
N GLY A 50 -7.03 -11.18 -31.88
CA GLY A 50 -7.53 -11.19 -33.21
C GLY A 50 -6.41 -11.47 -34.21
N GLY A 51 -6.78 -11.53 -35.47
CA GLY A 51 -5.81 -11.71 -36.53
C GLY A 51 -6.41 -12.26 -37.82
N GLY A 52 -5.55 -12.36 -38.80
CA GLY A 52 -5.83 -12.93 -40.12
C GLY A 52 -4.74 -13.89 -40.53
N THR A 53 -4.61 -14.07 -41.82
CA THR A 53 -3.62 -15.00 -42.44
C THR A 53 -2.18 -14.49 -42.31
N THR A 54 -1.98 -13.17 -42.16
CA THR A 54 -0.65 -12.54 -42.15
C THR A 54 -0.19 -12.09 -40.75
N ALA A 55 -1.15 -11.74 -39.91
CA ALA A 55 -0.81 -11.24 -38.57
C ALA A 55 -1.84 -11.70 -37.54
N ARG A 56 -1.35 -12.01 -36.35
CA ARG A 56 -2.13 -12.38 -35.16
C ARG A 56 -1.66 -11.54 -33.99
N TYR A 57 -2.59 -11.12 -33.16
CA TYR A 57 -2.25 -10.32 -31.98
C TYR A 57 -3.04 -10.74 -30.75
N PHE A 58 -2.42 -10.49 -29.61
CA PHE A 58 -3.03 -10.59 -28.29
C PHE A 58 -2.65 -9.35 -27.48
N VAL A 59 -3.64 -8.66 -26.95
CA VAL A 59 -3.47 -7.51 -26.05
C VAL A 59 -4.14 -7.82 -24.74
N SER A 60 -3.46 -7.54 -23.64
CA SER A 60 -3.99 -7.63 -22.28
C SER A 60 -3.66 -6.36 -21.53
N ALA A 61 -4.63 -5.82 -20.82
CA ALA A 61 -4.46 -4.72 -19.90
C ALA A 61 -5.18 -5.04 -18.59
N SER A 62 -4.56 -4.73 -17.47
CA SER A 62 -5.22 -4.84 -16.17
C SER A 62 -4.87 -3.69 -15.27
N TYR A 63 -5.83 -3.33 -14.42
CA TYR A 63 -5.67 -2.33 -13.38
C TYR A 63 -6.06 -2.90 -12.04
N VAL A 64 -5.22 -2.68 -11.04
CA VAL A 64 -5.45 -3.02 -9.64
C VAL A 64 -5.39 -1.74 -8.82
N LYS A 65 -6.38 -1.53 -7.98
CA LYS A 65 -6.39 -0.49 -6.95
C LYS A 65 -6.65 -1.15 -5.62
N GLU A 66 -5.78 -0.91 -4.65
CA GLU A 66 -5.93 -1.33 -3.27
C GLU A 66 -5.90 -0.08 -2.39
N ASP A 67 -6.97 0.16 -1.66
CA ASP A 67 -7.05 1.26 -0.71
C ASP A 67 -6.33 0.89 0.59
N GLY A 68 -5.70 1.86 1.23
CA GLY A 68 -5.01 1.63 2.48
C GLY A 68 -5.97 1.52 3.67
N MET A 69 -5.48 0.88 4.71
CA MET A 69 -6.20 0.61 5.96
C MET A 69 -6.14 1.76 6.98
N TYR A 70 -5.26 2.74 6.79
CA TYR A 70 -5.11 3.82 7.76
C TYR A 70 -6.25 4.84 7.68
N ASN A 71 -6.69 5.29 8.85
CA ASN A 71 -7.43 6.53 8.98
C ASN A 71 -6.48 7.70 8.68
N THR A 72 -7.01 8.74 8.05
CA THR A 72 -6.25 9.95 7.69
C THR A 72 -6.77 11.14 8.47
N ASP A 73 -5.91 12.12 8.68
CA ASP A 73 -6.33 13.38 9.29
C ASP A 73 -7.05 14.24 8.24
N GLU A 74 -8.34 14.45 8.43
CA GLU A 74 -9.19 15.23 7.52
C GLU A 74 -8.75 16.71 7.41
N SER A 75 -8.05 17.22 8.42
CA SER A 75 -7.54 18.60 8.39
C SER A 75 -6.36 18.77 7.42
N LEU A 76 -5.67 17.68 7.08
CA LEU A 76 -4.49 17.65 6.21
C LEU A 76 -4.78 17.13 4.81
N LYS A 77 -6.02 16.72 4.51
CA LYS A 77 -6.39 16.06 3.25
C LYS A 77 -6.11 16.86 2.00
N ASP A 78 -6.13 18.20 2.10
CA ASP A 78 -5.88 19.11 0.99
C ASP A 78 -4.37 19.32 0.75
N ASP A 79 -3.53 19.04 1.76
CA ASP A 79 -2.09 19.17 1.68
C ASP A 79 -1.43 17.88 1.19
N TYR A 80 -1.81 16.73 1.79
CA TYR A 80 -1.27 15.42 1.41
C TYR A 80 -2.14 14.26 1.91
N ASN A 81 -1.93 13.10 1.32
CA ASN A 81 -2.61 11.85 1.70
C ASN A 81 -1.59 10.85 2.25
N THR A 82 -1.73 10.47 3.52
CA THR A 82 -0.86 9.50 4.20
C THR A 82 -1.38 8.07 4.12
N ASN A 83 -2.57 7.85 3.56
CA ASN A 83 -3.13 6.50 3.48
C ASN A 83 -2.29 5.60 2.55
N ALA A 84 -1.95 4.43 3.03
CA ALA A 84 -1.20 3.42 2.27
C ALA A 84 -2.04 2.87 1.12
N ALA A 85 -1.94 3.47 -0.05
CA ALA A 85 -2.68 3.07 -1.25
C ALA A 85 -1.74 2.46 -2.29
N TYR A 86 -2.25 1.49 -3.04
CA TYR A 86 -1.51 0.84 -4.11
C TYR A 86 -2.31 0.84 -5.40
N HIS A 87 -1.64 1.24 -6.49
CA HIS A 87 -2.17 1.19 -7.84
C HIS A 87 -1.20 0.43 -8.73
N ARG A 88 -1.73 -0.42 -9.61
CA ARG A 88 -0.90 -1.12 -10.58
C ARG A 88 -1.62 -1.27 -11.92
N TRP A 89 -0.94 -0.86 -12.97
CA TRP A 89 -1.32 -1.06 -14.35
C TRP A 89 -0.39 -2.10 -14.97
N ASN A 90 -0.95 -3.20 -15.47
CA ASN A 90 -0.20 -4.18 -16.24
C ASN A 90 -0.65 -4.10 -17.67
N TYR A 91 0.27 -4.34 -18.59
CA TYR A 91 -0.01 -4.41 -20.03
C TYR A 91 0.81 -5.51 -20.66
N ARG A 92 0.24 -6.11 -21.74
CA ARG A 92 0.92 -7.08 -22.57
C ARG A 92 0.40 -6.95 -24.00
N LEU A 93 1.33 -6.93 -24.94
CA LEU A 93 1.07 -7.03 -26.36
C LEU A 93 1.95 -8.16 -26.90
N ASN A 94 1.35 -9.13 -27.57
CA ASN A 94 2.07 -10.13 -28.38
C ASN A 94 1.55 -10.03 -29.80
N THR A 95 2.45 -10.03 -30.76
CA THR A 95 2.11 -9.98 -32.19
C THR A 95 2.99 -10.96 -32.92
N ASP A 96 2.37 -11.81 -33.74
CA ASP A 96 3.00 -12.72 -34.68
C ASP A 96 2.70 -12.23 -36.08
N ILE A 97 3.73 -12.02 -36.89
CA ILE A 97 3.62 -11.50 -38.26
C ILE A 97 4.33 -12.45 -39.22
N ASP A 98 3.58 -13.05 -40.12
CA ASP A 98 4.11 -13.86 -41.23
C ASP A 98 4.66 -12.92 -42.30
N ILE A 99 5.97 -12.59 -42.25
CA ILE A 99 6.64 -11.72 -43.21
C ILE A 99 6.66 -12.38 -44.58
N THR A 100 6.93 -13.69 -44.61
CA THR A 100 6.83 -14.54 -45.76
C THR A 100 6.19 -15.88 -45.36
N LYS A 101 5.97 -16.78 -46.33
CA LYS A 101 5.47 -18.14 -46.02
C LYS A 101 6.39 -18.97 -45.12
N THR A 102 7.66 -18.55 -45.04
CA THR A 102 8.71 -19.27 -44.31
C THR A 102 9.35 -18.41 -43.20
N THR A 103 8.94 -17.16 -43.08
CA THR A 103 9.54 -16.21 -42.13
C THR A 103 8.48 -15.66 -41.19
N LEU A 104 8.60 -15.91 -39.90
CA LEU A 104 7.70 -15.45 -38.85
C LEU A 104 8.44 -14.49 -37.91
N LEU A 105 7.93 -13.28 -37.76
CA LEU A 105 8.38 -12.30 -36.75
C LEU A 105 7.42 -12.34 -35.56
N LYS A 106 7.98 -12.54 -34.37
CA LYS A 106 7.22 -12.45 -33.12
C LYS A 106 7.73 -11.24 -32.34
N VAL A 107 6.82 -10.40 -31.92
CA VAL A 107 7.10 -9.23 -31.09
C VAL A 107 6.24 -9.31 -29.83
N GLY A 108 6.88 -9.27 -28.69
CA GLY A 108 6.25 -9.26 -27.39
C GLY A 108 6.69 -8.02 -26.59
N VAL A 109 5.73 -7.30 -26.04
CA VAL A 109 5.96 -6.24 -25.08
C VAL A 109 5.07 -6.49 -23.88
N ALA A 110 5.64 -6.53 -22.70
CA ALA A 110 4.90 -6.68 -21.46
C ALA A 110 5.51 -5.77 -20.37
N GLY A 111 4.71 -5.46 -19.37
CA GLY A 111 5.24 -4.69 -18.26
C GLY A 111 4.18 -4.26 -17.28
N PHE A 112 4.63 -3.49 -16.31
CA PHE A 112 3.73 -2.84 -15.37
C PHE A 112 4.25 -1.47 -14.94
N LEU A 113 3.33 -0.61 -14.57
CA LEU A 113 3.56 0.60 -13.81
C LEU A 113 2.85 0.45 -12.48
N SER A 114 3.53 0.68 -11.38
CA SER A 114 2.88 0.71 -10.07
C SER A 114 3.20 1.99 -9.32
N LYS A 115 2.22 2.43 -8.54
CA LYS A 115 2.32 3.56 -7.63
C LYS A 115 1.94 3.07 -6.24
N ARG A 116 2.80 3.30 -5.27
CA ARG A 116 2.53 3.04 -3.85
C ARG A 116 2.66 4.33 -3.07
N ASN A 117 1.66 4.63 -2.27
CA ASN A 117 1.68 5.69 -1.28
C ASN A 117 1.77 5.08 0.12
N SER A 118 2.44 5.75 1.04
CA SER A 118 2.53 5.36 2.45
C SER A 118 2.75 6.61 3.33
N PRO A 119 2.49 6.52 4.66
CA PRO A 119 2.92 7.54 5.60
C PRO A 119 4.41 7.84 5.46
N GLY A 120 4.83 9.07 5.75
CA GLY A 120 6.22 9.50 5.61
C GLY A 120 7.21 8.69 6.44
N LEU A 121 6.81 8.23 7.61
CA LEU A 121 7.62 7.33 8.45
C LEU A 121 7.77 5.91 7.85
N GLY A 122 6.88 5.52 6.95
CA GLY A 122 6.82 4.18 6.36
C GLY A 122 5.91 3.22 7.14
N ASP A 123 5.31 2.26 6.41
CA ASP A 123 4.33 1.34 7.01
C ASP A 123 4.91 0.51 8.16
N GLY A 124 6.13 -0.02 8.00
CA GLY A 124 6.77 -0.85 9.03
C GLY A 124 7.00 -0.12 10.35
N ASP A 125 7.40 1.14 10.27
CA ASP A 125 7.64 1.98 11.44
C ASP A 125 6.33 2.40 12.10
N VAL A 126 5.30 2.74 11.32
CA VAL A 126 3.94 3.03 11.85
C VAL A 126 3.40 1.83 12.64
N TRP A 127 3.52 0.61 12.11
CA TRP A 127 3.15 -0.61 12.84
C TRP A 127 4.01 -0.83 14.09
N GLY A 128 5.30 -0.56 13.99
CA GLY A 128 6.22 -0.62 15.14
C GLY A 128 5.82 0.34 16.26
N GLU A 129 5.42 1.56 15.91
CA GLU A 129 4.91 2.53 16.87
C GLU A 129 3.58 2.07 17.48
N LEU A 130 2.64 1.62 16.63
CA LEU A 130 1.31 1.16 17.03
C LEU A 130 1.37 0.02 18.06
N PHE A 131 2.18 -1.01 17.80
CA PHE A 131 2.33 -2.14 18.74
C PHE A 131 3.19 -1.83 19.95
N GLY A 132 4.08 -0.88 19.85
CA GLY A 132 4.98 -0.52 20.96
C GLY A 132 4.46 0.58 21.88
N TYR A 133 3.37 1.26 21.52
CA TYR A 133 2.85 2.40 22.27
C TYR A 133 1.89 1.97 23.37
N ASN A 134 2.08 2.53 24.56
CA ASN A 134 1.22 2.20 25.69
C ASN A 134 -0.09 3.00 25.64
N PRO A 135 -1.27 2.34 25.62
CA PRO A 135 -2.57 3.00 25.46
C PRO A 135 -2.95 3.98 26.59
N ILE A 136 -2.32 3.85 27.75
CA ILE A 136 -2.64 4.67 28.93
C ILE A 136 -1.59 5.74 29.26
N LYS A 137 -0.68 6.02 28.33
CA LYS A 137 0.41 6.99 28.57
C LYS A 137 0.12 8.38 28.07
N THR A 138 -0.46 8.50 26.88
CA THR A 138 -0.83 9.80 26.29
C THR A 138 -2.15 9.69 25.56
N PRO A 139 -2.96 10.73 25.52
CA PRO A 139 -4.13 10.79 24.64
C PRO A 139 -3.70 10.91 23.18
N VAL A 140 -4.64 10.75 22.26
CA VAL A 140 -4.44 11.10 20.83
C VAL A 140 -4.18 12.59 20.70
N MET A 141 -5.00 13.39 21.37
CA MET A 141 -4.92 14.84 21.44
C MET A 141 -5.43 15.28 22.82
N TYR A 142 -4.76 16.23 23.44
CA TYR A 142 -5.21 16.85 24.68
C TYR A 142 -6.43 17.75 24.47
N SER A 143 -7.20 18.01 25.50
CA SER A 143 -8.40 18.87 25.45
C SER A 143 -8.11 20.29 24.97
N ASN A 144 -6.89 20.77 25.11
CA ASN A 144 -6.42 22.07 24.60
C ASN A 144 -5.99 22.06 23.12
N GLY A 145 -6.14 20.93 22.41
CA GLY A 145 -5.80 20.77 21.00
C GLY A 145 -4.34 20.39 20.69
N TYR A 146 -3.48 20.24 21.70
CA TYR A 146 -2.12 19.77 21.47
C TYR A 146 -2.07 18.26 21.26
N ILE A 147 -1.31 17.84 20.24
CA ILE A 147 -1.04 16.43 19.96
C ILE A 147 0.32 16.05 20.53
N PRO A 148 0.40 15.08 21.45
CA PRO A 148 1.67 14.64 22.01
C PRO A 148 2.46 13.86 20.94
N ALA A 149 3.54 14.47 20.43
CA ALA A 149 4.36 13.87 19.37
C ALA A 149 5.22 12.70 19.88
N ILE A 150 5.79 12.82 21.07
CA ILE A 150 6.62 11.80 21.73
C ILE A 150 5.88 11.30 22.97
N GLY A 151 5.82 10.00 23.13
CA GLY A 151 5.06 9.40 24.21
C GLY A 151 5.83 8.35 24.99
N SER A 152 5.32 7.15 25.07
CA SER A 152 5.83 6.09 25.94
C SER A 152 7.16 5.53 25.42
N GLY A 153 8.21 5.60 26.25
CA GLY A 153 9.47 4.92 25.98
C GLY A 153 10.20 5.38 24.72
N ASN A 154 10.17 6.66 24.40
CA ASN A 154 10.71 7.27 23.18
C ASN A 154 9.99 6.83 21.89
N LYS A 155 8.81 6.26 22.00
CA LYS A 155 7.95 5.98 20.87
C LYS A 155 7.20 7.22 20.41
N THR A 156 7.02 7.34 19.11
CA THR A 156 6.19 8.38 18.53
C THR A 156 4.71 8.05 18.75
N ASN A 157 3.89 9.05 19.03
CA ASN A 157 2.45 8.88 19.06
C ASN A 157 1.98 8.23 17.73
N PRO A 158 1.27 7.09 17.77
CA PRO A 158 0.88 6.37 16.56
C PRO A 158 0.05 7.21 15.58
N TRP A 159 -0.81 8.11 16.09
CA TRP A 159 -1.55 9.05 15.24
C TRP A 159 -0.60 10.00 14.49
N VAL A 160 0.39 10.56 15.19
CA VAL A 160 1.43 11.41 14.57
C VAL A 160 2.23 10.61 13.55
N ALA A 161 2.64 9.39 13.89
CA ALA A 161 3.39 8.52 13.00
C ALA A 161 2.66 8.24 11.68
N ALA A 162 1.35 8.02 11.75
CA ALA A 162 0.53 7.69 10.59
C ALA A 162 0.07 8.92 9.79
N THR A 163 -0.14 10.08 10.44
CA THR A 163 -0.83 11.21 9.79
C THR A 163 -0.01 12.48 9.69
N GLN A 164 0.99 12.71 10.55
CA GLN A 164 1.69 13.99 10.67
C GLN A 164 3.13 13.95 10.14
N THR A 165 3.58 12.83 9.60
CA THR A 165 4.96 12.66 9.11
C THR A 165 5.11 12.92 7.61
N GLY A 166 4.06 13.44 6.96
CA GLY A 166 4.02 13.58 5.51
C GLY A 166 3.71 12.25 4.81
N PHE A 167 4.09 12.15 3.55
CA PHE A 167 3.86 10.96 2.74
C PHE A 167 5.11 10.54 1.98
N ASN A 168 5.12 9.29 1.59
CA ASN A 168 6.14 8.71 0.72
C ASN A 168 5.45 8.07 -0.48
N GLU A 169 5.79 8.53 -1.68
CA GLU A 169 5.23 8.03 -2.93
C GLU A 169 6.33 7.34 -3.75
N ASN A 170 6.11 6.08 -4.08
CA ASN A 170 7.05 5.29 -4.85
C ASN A 170 6.41 4.81 -6.16
N TRP A 171 7.10 5.08 -7.27
CA TRP A 171 6.74 4.61 -8.60
C TRP A 171 7.72 3.53 -9.05
N THR A 172 7.18 2.42 -9.52
CA THR A 172 7.98 1.35 -10.13
C THR A 172 7.47 1.09 -11.54
N ASN A 173 8.36 1.14 -12.50
CA ASN A 173 8.08 0.81 -13.90
C ASN A 173 8.96 -0.36 -14.33
N ASN A 174 8.35 -1.38 -14.93
CA ASN A 174 9.06 -2.48 -15.57
C ASN A 174 8.54 -2.66 -17.00
N ILE A 175 9.44 -2.76 -17.96
CA ILE A 175 9.15 -3.01 -19.36
C ILE A 175 10.02 -4.15 -19.85
N GLU A 176 9.39 -5.16 -20.39
CA GLU A 176 10.03 -6.34 -20.98
C GLU A 176 9.67 -6.40 -22.47
N THR A 177 10.68 -6.53 -23.31
CA THR A 177 10.50 -6.64 -24.76
C THR A 177 11.18 -7.90 -25.27
N ASN A 178 10.47 -8.65 -26.09
CA ASN A 178 10.99 -9.83 -26.77
C ASN A 178 10.74 -9.68 -28.28
N ILE A 179 11.78 -9.89 -29.08
CA ILE A 179 11.70 -9.91 -30.53
C ILE A 179 12.35 -11.22 -30.99
N SER A 180 11.64 -12.01 -31.77
CA SER A 180 12.11 -13.27 -32.35
C SER A 180 11.81 -13.32 -33.82
N LEU A 181 12.78 -13.73 -34.61
CA LEU A 181 12.61 -14.03 -36.06
C LEU A 181 12.83 -15.52 -36.27
N GLU A 182 11.83 -16.20 -36.71
CA GLU A 182 11.86 -17.63 -37.05
C GLU A 182 11.87 -17.79 -38.58
N GLN A 183 12.87 -18.52 -39.06
CA GLN A 183 12.99 -18.81 -40.51
C GLN A 183 12.95 -20.32 -40.69
N ASN A 184 12.02 -20.79 -41.53
CA ASN A 184 11.96 -22.18 -41.98
C ASN A 184 12.76 -22.38 -43.27
N PHE A 185 13.66 -23.35 -43.28
CA PHE A 185 14.57 -23.65 -44.38
C PHE A 185 14.19 -24.94 -45.11
N ASP A 186 12.91 -25.24 -45.23
CA ASP A 186 12.41 -26.46 -45.94
C ASP A 186 12.99 -26.63 -47.33
N PHE A 187 13.42 -25.53 -47.99
CA PHE A 187 14.04 -25.58 -49.31
C PHE A 187 15.45 -26.19 -49.28
N ILE A 188 16.13 -26.26 -48.13
CA ILE A 188 17.45 -26.86 -48.00
C ILE A 188 17.36 -28.39 -47.82
N THR A 189 16.27 -28.86 -47.23
CA THR A 189 16.11 -30.25 -46.80
C THR A 189 15.33 -31.10 -47.84
N LYS A 190 14.78 -30.49 -48.90
CA LYS A 190 14.18 -31.17 -50.03
C LYS A 190 15.23 -31.39 -51.10
N GLY A 191 16.16 -32.29 -50.85
CA GLY A 191 17.05 -32.89 -51.83
C GLY A 191 16.74 -34.37 -51.97
#